data_a3a9c48d9d1fc81558e62e5b69f78e6e
#
_entry.id   a3a9c48d9d1fc81558e62e5b69f78e6e
#
_cell.length_a   1.000
_cell.length_b   1.000
_cell.length_c   1.000
_cell.angle_alpha   90.00
_cell.angle_beta   90.00
_cell.angle_gamma   90.00
#
_symmetry.space_group_name_H-M   'P 1'
#
loop_
_entity.id
_entity.type
_entity.pdbx_description
1 polymer ?
#
loop_
_entity_poly.entity_id
_entity_poly.type
_entity_poly.pdbx_seq_one_letter_code
_entity_poly.pdbx_strand_id
1 'polypeptide(L)'
;MKKLILGATGSIGSSLAKKVVSEGGEVHLVGRDKATLSKIASELNSTFTTCDVLEENFSEKIFSDLGDTPINGLAYCVGSIDLKPIKLTKKSDYMQSFNLNLISAIEIIRRASESLKQNKGSIVLFSTVAV
;
A
#
# COMPACT_ATOMS: atom_id res chain seq x y z
N MET A 1 -11.86 9.11 -10.02
CA MET A 1 -11.03 9.05 -8.78
C MET A 1 -10.43 7.65 -8.63
N LYS A 2 -9.25 7.57 -8.08
CA LYS A 2 -8.56 6.29 -7.92
C LYS A 2 -8.57 5.80 -6.48
N LYS A 3 -8.48 4.49 -6.32
CA LYS A 3 -8.16 3.85 -5.05
C LYS A 3 -6.69 3.48 -5.05
N LEU A 4 -5.99 3.94 -4.03
CA LEU A 4 -4.56 3.70 -3.83
C LEU A 4 -4.37 2.39 -3.06
N ILE A 5 -3.67 1.43 -3.64
CA ILE A 5 -3.46 0.11 -3.05
C ILE A 5 -1.96 -0.14 -2.91
N LEU A 6 -1.47 -0.16 -1.66
CA LEU A 6 -0.09 -0.51 -1.33
C LEU A 6 -0.01 -2.01 -1.02
N GLY A 7 1.04 -2.66 -1.48
CA GLY A 7 1.16 -4.11 -1.39
C GLY A 7 0.34 -4.83 -2.48
N ALA A 8 0.24 -4.22 -3.65
CA ALA A 8 -0.61 -4.69 -4.75
C ALA A 8 -0.13 -5.99 -5.39
N THR A 9 1.10 -6.42 -5.15
CA THR A 9 1.63 -7.69 -5.64
C THR A 9 1.33 -8.88 -4.71
N GLY A 10 0.89 -8.62 -3.48
CA GLY A 10 0.46 -9.66 -2.55
C GLY A 10 -0.93 -10.21 -2.86
N SER A 11 -1.31 -11.32 -2.22
CA SER A 11 -2.60 -11.96 -2.48
C SER A 11 -3.79 -11.08 -2.16
N ILE A 12 -3.77 -10.36 -1.03
CA ILE A 12 -4.87 -9.46 -0.65
C ILE A 12 -4.92 -8.25 -1.58
N GLY A 13 -3.78 -7.57 -1.75
CA GLY A 13 -3.71 -6.36 -2.57
C GLY A 13 -4.07 -6.59 -4.04
N SER A 14 -3.58 -7.67 -4.64
CA SER A 14 -3.91 -8.01 -6.03
C SER A 14 -5.38 -8.40 -6.21
N SER A 15 -5.93 -9.15 -5.26
CA SER A 15 -7.36 -9.52 -5.28
C SER A 15 -8.26 -8.30 -5.12
N LEU A 16 -7.89 -7.37 -4.23
CA LEU A 16 -8.62 -6.12 -4.05
C LEU A 16 -8.58 -5.26 -5.32
N ALA A 17 -7.41 -5.13 -5.94
CA ALA A 17 -7.27 -4.37 -7.18
C ALA A 17 -8.17 -4.92 -8.29
N LYS A 18 -8.16 -6.23 -8.49
CA LYS A 18 -9.03 -6.90 -9.46
C LYS A 18 -10.53 -6.67 -9.17
N LYS A 19 -10.90 -6.76 -7.89
CA LYS A 19 -12.28 -6.53 -7.46
C LYS A 19 -12.73 -5.10 -7.76
N VAL A 20 -11.93 -4.11 -7.38
CA VAL A 20 -12.24 -2.69 -7.65
C VAL A 20 -12.43 -2.43 -9.14
N VAL A 21 -11.53 -2.93 -9.97
CA VAL A 21 -11.61 -2.72 -11.43
C VAL A 21 -12.81 -3.48 -12.04
N SER A 22 -13.09 -4.68 -11.57
CA SER A 22 -14.27 -5.44 -12.04
C SER A 22 -15.61 -4.76 -11.73
N GLU A 23 -15.64 -3.91 -10.72
CA GLU A 23 -16.80 -3.10 -10.35
C GLU A 23 -16.79 -1.71 -11.00
N GLY A 24 -15.92 -1.47 -11.95
CA GLY A 24 -15.84 -0.22 -12.71
C GLY A 24 -15.00 0.87 -12.03
N GLY A 25 -14.27 0.55 -10.95
CA GLY A 25 -13.38 1.48 -10.28
C GLY A 25 -12.01 1.58 -10.95
N GLU A 26 -11.26 2.59 -10.58
CA GLU A 26 -9.87 2.79 -11.01
C GLU A 26 -8.94 2.64 -9.81
N VAL A 27 -7.73 2.14 -10.07
CA VAL A 27 -6.72 1.92 -9.03
C VAL A 27 -5.37 2.53 -9.42
N HIS A 28 -4.59 2.87 -8.40
CA HIS A 28 -3.16 3.12 -8.51
C HIS A 28 -2.45 2.11 -7.62
N LEU A 29 -1.55 1.33 -8.20
CA LEU A 29 -0.94 0.18 -7.54
C LEU A 29 0.46 0.52 -7.07
N VAL A 30 0.80 0.07 -5.86
CA VAL A 30 2.13 0.26 -5.29
C VAL A 30 2.70 -1.07 -4.83
N GLY A 31 3.94 -1.33 -5.21
CA GLY A 31 4.67 -2.54 -4.84
C GLY A 31 6.16 -2.41 -5.07
N ARG A 32 6.93 -3.38 -4.60
CA ARG A 32 8.40 -3.39 -4.70
C ARG A 32 8.91 -4.04 -5.98
N ASP A 33 8.25 -5.10 -6.44
CA ASP A 33 8.66 -5.85 -7.61
C ASP A 33 8.05 -5.25 -8.87
N LYS A 34 8.88 -4.52 -9.62
CA LYS A 34 8.46 -3.82 -10.83
C LYS A 34 7.88 -4.77 -11.89
N ALA A 35 8.49 -5.93 -12.08
CA ALA A 35 8.05 -6.89 -13.10
C ALA A 35 6.63 -7.40 -12.81
N THR A 36 6.39 -7.87 -11.60
CA THR A 36 5.07 -8.34 -11.16
C THR A 36 4.05 -7.21 -11.15
N LEU A 37 4.43 -6.05 -10.63
CA LEU A 37 3.55 -4.89 -10.50
C LEU A 37 3.11 -4.36 -11.87
N SER A 38 4.04 -4.22 -12.81
CA SER A 38 3.73 -3.74 -14.17
C SER A 38 2.82 -4.73 -14.92
N LYS A 39 2.99 -6.01 -14.69
CA LYS A 39 2.12 -7.05 -15.27
C LYS A 39 0.69 -6.90 -14.79
N ILE A 40 0.49 -6.78 -13.46
CA ILE A 40 -0.84 -6.59 -12.87
C ILE A 40 -1.44 -5.27 -13.36
N ALA A 41 -0.67 -4.20 -13.37
CA ALA A 41 -1.11 -2.90 -13.85
C ALA A 41 -1.57 -2.94 -15.31
N SER A 42 -0.82 -3.64 -16.17
CA SER A 42 -1.19 -3.83 -17.57
C SER A 42 -2.49 -4.60 -17.72
N GLU A 43 -2.66 -5.70 -16.98
CA GLU A 43 -3.90 -6.51 -16.99
C GLU A 43 -5.12 -5.70 -16.55
N LEU A 44 -4.94 -4.77 -15.60
CA LEU A 44 -6.02 -3.96 -15.03
C LEU A 44 -6.15 -2.58 -15.71
N ASN A 45 -5.32 -2.28 -16.69
CA ASN A 45 -5.23 -0.97 -17.33
C ASN A 45 -5.10 0.16 -16.27
N SER A 46 -4.21 -0.04 -15.30
CA SER A 46 -4.01 0.87 -14.16
C SER A 46 -2.64 1.51 -14.16
N THR A 47 -2.51 2.59 -13.41
CA THR A 47 -1.22 3.21 -13.12
C THR A 47 -0.56 2.54 -11.91
N PHE A 48 0.76 2.71 -11.78
CA PHE A 48 1.48 2.13 -10.66
C PHE A 48 2.73 2.93 -10.29
N THR A 49 3.21 2.73 -9.06
CA THR A 49 4.49 3.22 -8.58
C THR A 49 5.27 2.06 -7.98
N THR A 50 6.51 1.89 -8.42
CA THR A 50 7.43 0.92 -7.81
C THR A 50 8.22 1.60 -6.72
N CYS A 51 8.01 1.20 -5.48
CA CYS A 51 8.80 1.67 -4.34
C CYS A 51 8.68 0.69 -3.16
N ASP A 52 9.63 0.82 -2.22
CA ASP A 52 9.59 0.14 -0.94
C ASP A 52 9.08 1.14 0.11
N VAL A 53 8.06 0.76 0.87
CA VAL A 53 7.48 1.61 1.92
C VAL A 53 8.44 1.85 3.11
N LEU A 54 9.55 1.12 3.16
CA LEU A 54 10.63 1.38 4.11
C LEU A 54 11.57 2.50 3.66
N GLU A 55 11.51 2.93 2.41
CA GLU A 55 12.24 4.10 1.93
C GLU A 55 11.67 5.37 2.56
N GLU A 56 12.54 6.30 2.94
CA GLU A 56 12.14 7.53 3.63
C GLU A 56 11.14 8.36 2.82
N ASN A 57 11.32 8.42 1.50
CA ASN A 57 10.54 9.26 0.59
C ASN A 57 9.47 8.50 -0.20
N PHE A 58 9.05 7.33 0.26
CA PHE A 58 8.12 6.50 -0.51
C PHE A 58 6.79 7.19 -0.79
N SER A 59 6.25 7.92 0.17
CA SER A 59 4.96 8.60 0.00
C SER A 59 5.05 9.75 -1.01
N GLU A 60 6.15 10.48 -1.01
CA GLU A 60 6.39 11.54 -1.99
C GLU A 60 6.45 11.00 -3.42
N LYS A 61 7.14 9.88 -3.60
CA LYS A 61 7.24 9.21 -4.89
C LYS A 61 5.87 8.79 -5.42
N ILE A 62 5.03 8.19 -4.56
CA ILE A 62 3.68 7.78 -4.92
C ILE A 62 2.84 8.98 -5.37
N PHE A 63 2.85 10.05 -4.59
CA PHE A 63 2.04 11.24 -4.90
C PHE A 63 2.61 12.04 -6.08
N SER A 64 3.90 11.96 -6.34
CA SER A 64 4.49 12.49 -7.57
C SER A 64 3.96 11.77 -8.82
N ASP A 65 3.88 10.45 -8.76
CA ASP A 65 3.34 9.66 -9.88
C ASP A 65 1.82 9.82 -10.05
N LEU A 66 1.09 10.01 -8.96
CA LEU A 66 -0.35 10.30 -9.00
C LEU A 66 -0.64 11.68 -9.58
N GLY A 67 0.27 12.64 -9.40
CA GLY A 67 0.05 14.03 -9.81
C GLY A 67 -1.18 14.62 -9.12
N ASP A 68 -2.03 15.26 -9.89
CA ASP A 68 -3.28 15.87 -9.40
C ASP A 68 -4.47 14.89 -9.37
N THR A 69 -4.24 13.62 -9.63
CA THR A 69 -5.30 12.62 -9.64
C THR A 69 -5.90 12.45 -8.24
N PRO A 70 -7.20 12.73 -8.05
CA PRO A 70 -7.83 12.59 -6.74
C PRO A 70 -7.98 11.12 -6.38
N ILE A 71 -7.85 10.82 -5.08
CA ILE A 71 -8.09 9.49 -4.54
C ILE A 71 -9.28 9.51 -3.57
N ASN A 72 -10.06 8.46 -3.60
CA ASN A 72 -11.19 8.27 -2.69
C ASN A 72 -11.13 6.93 -1.94
N GLY A 73 -10.01 6.27 -1.98
CA GLY A 73 -9.77 5.05 -1.23
C GLY A 73 -8.28 4.81 -1.01
N LEU A 74 -7.95 4.24 0.13
CA LEU A 74 -6.60 3.82 0.47
C LEU A 74 -6.68 2.45 1.15
N ALA A 75 -5.97 1.48 0.60
CA ALA A 75 -5.80 0.18 1.23
C ALA A 75 -4.31 -0.09 1.45
N TYR A 76 -3.93 -0.30 2.69
CA TYR A 76 -2.57 -0.67 3.07
C TYR A 76 -2.52 -2.18 3.29
N CYS A 77 -2.05 -2.90 2.25
CA CYS A 77 -1.99 -4.35 2.21
C CYS A 77 -0.55 -4.87 2.36
N VAL A 78 0.34 -4.03 2.90
CA VAL A 78 1.73 -4.38 3.18
C VAL A 78 1.83 -4.85 4.62
N GLY A 79 2.57 -5.93 4.83
CA GLY A 79 2.82 -6.43 6.17
C GLY A 79 3.75 -7.62 6.14
N SER A 80 4.40 -7.86 7.26
CA SER A 80 5.27 -9.01 7.44
C SER A 80 5.23 -9.44 8.90
N ILE A 81 5.38 -10.72 9.13
CA ILE A 81 5.51 -11.33 10.45
C ILE A 81 6.80 -12.15 10.46
N ASP A 82 7.70 -11.78 11.35
CA ASP A 82 8.92 -12.54 11.61
C ASP A 82 8.67 -13.54 12.74
N LEU A 83 8.69 -14.82 12.40
CA LEU A 83 8.56 -15.89 13.38
C LEU A 83 9.95 -16.28 13.89
N LYS A 84 10.41 -15.56 14.91
CA LYS A 84 11.69 -15.80 15.59
C LYS A 84 11.50 -16.00 17.08
N PRO A 85 12.28 -16.88 17.72
CA PRO A 85 12.35 -16.91 19.18
C PRO A 85 12.79 -15.55 19.72
N ILE A 86 12.22 -15.14 20.84
CA ILE A 86 12.53 -13.83 21.44
C ILE A 86 14.03 -13.64 21.71
N LYS A 87 14.73 -14.73 22.06
CA LYS A 87 16.19 -14.70 22.30
C LYS A 87 17.00 -14.31 21.06
N LEU A 88 16.48 -14.57 19.87
CA LEU A 88 17.16 -14.29 18.59
C LEU A 88 16.68 -13.00 17.95
N THR A 89 15.66 -12.37 18.50
CA THR A 89 15.08 -11.15 17.96
C THR A 89 15.88 -9.94 18.44
N LYS A 90 16.34 -9.14 17.49
CA LYS A 90 17.17 -7.95 17.76
C LYS A 90 16.29 -6.69 17.71
N LYS A 91 16.80 -5.61 18.25
CA LYS A 91 16.15 -4.28 18.16
C LYS A 91 15.86 -3.88 16.71
N SER A 92 16.78 -4.18 15.80
CA SER A 92 16.58 -3.90 14.36
C SER A 92 15.37 -4.64 13.78
N ASP A 93 15.10 -5.87 14.25
CA ASP A 93 13.92 -6.64 13.81
C ASP A 93 12.63 -5.97 14.28
N TYR A 94 12.57 -5.50 15.53
CA TYR A 94 11.41 -4.77 16.06
C TYR A 94 11.19 -3.47 15.30
N MET A 95 12.25 -2.70 15.08
CA MET A 95 12.17 -1.42 14.39
C MET A 95 11.67 -1.60 12.95
N GLN A 96 12.17 -2.59 12.25
CA GLN A 96 11.72 -2.90 10.90
C GLN A 96 10.25 -3.33 10.87
N SER A 97 9.83 -4.16 11.83
CA SER A 97 8.43 -4.60 11.94
C SER A 97 7.49 -3.42 12.20
N PHE A 98 7.83 -2.53 13.13
CA PHE A 98 7.05 -1.32 13.39
C PHE A 98 7.03 -0.39 12.18
N ASN A 99 8.15 -0.18 11.52
CA ASN A 99 8.23 0.66 10.32
C ASN A 99 7.34 0.12 9.20
N LEU A 100 7.43 -1.17 8.93
CA LEU A 100 6.67 -1.79 7.85
C LEU A 100 5.16 -1.86 8.14
N ASN A 101 4.79 -2.34 9.33
CA ASN A 101 3.41 -2.65 9.66
C ASN A 101 2.62 -1.44 10.23
N LEU A 102 3.30 -0.42 10.74
CA LEU A 102 2.66 0.71 11.40
C LEU A 102 3.10 2.06 10.86
N ILE A 103 4.39 2.40 10.94
CA ILE A 103 4.87 3.77 10.65
C ILE A 103 4.62 4.14 9.18
N SER A 104 4.93 3.24 8.25
CA SER A 104 4.70 3.50 6.83
C SER A 104 3.20 3.64 6.51
N ALA A 105 2.33 2.89 7.21
CA ALA A 105 0.89 3.05 7.07
C ALA A 105 0.43 4.44 7.53
N ILE A 106 0.94 4.92 8.67
CA ILE A 106 0.65 6.26 9.17
C ILE A 106 1.13 7.33 8.18
N GLU A 107 2.33 7.18 7.63
CA GLU A 107 2.91 8.15 6.69
C GLU A 107 2.08 8.28 5.41
N ILE A 108 1.63 7.17 4.82
CA ILE A 108 0.81 7.24 3.62
C ILE A 108 -0.59 7.79 3.93
N ILE A 109 -1.17 7.47 5.07
CA ILE A 109 -2.45 8.03 5.52
C ILE A 109 -2.32 9.54 5.69
N ARG A 110 -1.28 10.01 6.35
CA ARG A 110 -1.00 11.43 6.53
C ARG A 110 -0.95 12.16 5.19
N ARG A 111 -0.24 11.60 4.23
CA ARG A 111 -0.09 12.20 2.89
C ARG A 111 -1.40 12.20 2.09
N ALA A 112 -2.19 11.15 2.23
CA ALA A 112 -3.44 10.95 1.52
C ALA A 112 -4.65 11.68 2.15
N SER A 113 -4.52 12.11 3.40
CA SER A 113 -5.65 12.52 4.24
C SER A 113 -6.50 13.64 3.64
N GLU A 114 -5.86 14.64 3.03
CA GLU A 114 -6.58 15.76 2.44
C GLU A 114 -7.43 15.33 1.24
N SER A 115 -6.85 14.59 0.30
CA SER A 115 -7.58 14.08 -0.86
C SER A 115 -8.73 13.17 -0.44
N LEU A 116 -8.48 12.26 0.52
CA LEU A 116 -9.52 11.36 1.03
C LEU A 116 -10.66 12.13 1.70
N LYS A 117 -10.34 13.16 2.49
CA LYS A 117 -11.35 14.01 3.14
C LYS A 117 -12.19 14.76 2.11
N GLN A 118 -11.57 15.40 1.14
CA GLN A 118 -12.25 16.14 0.08
C GLN A 118 -13.17 15.25 -0.75
N ASN A 119 -12.78 14.02 -1.00
CA ASN A 119 -13.50 13.07 -1.85
C ASN A 119 -14.35 12.07 -1.08
N LYS A 120 -14.56 12.29 0.23
CA LYS A 120 -15.34 11.41 1.13
C LYS A 120 -14.86 9.95 1.02
N GLY A 121 -13.55 9.78 0.99
CA GLY A 121 -12.90 8.50 0.79
C GLY A 121 -12.87 7.63 2.03
N SER A 122 -12.40 6.40 1.84
CA SER A 122 -12.28 5.38 2.88
C SER A 122 -10.83 4.90 3.00
N ILE A 123 -10.48 4.46 4.21
CA ILE A 123 -9.19 3.82 4.50
C ILE A 123 -9.44 2.41 4.99
N VAL A 124 -8.71 1.44 4.45
CA VAL A 124 -8.75 0.06 4.89
C VAL A 124 -7.37 -0.37 5.37
N LEU A 125 -7.30 -0.80 6.61
CA LEU A 125 -6.12 -1.37 7.24
C LEU A 125 -6.42 -2.82 7.62
N PHE A 126 -5.42 -3.67 7.49
CA PHE A 126 -5.54 -5.09 7.82
C PHE A 126 -4.87 -5.38 9.15
N SER A 127 -5.55 -6.12 9.97
CA SER A 127 -5.07 -6.61 11.26
C SER A 127 -5.30 -8.10 11.36
N THR A 128 -4.70 -8.71 12.37
CA THR A 128 -4.83 -10.15 12.63
C THR A 128 -5.07 -10.38 14.12
N VAL A 129 -5.72 -11.49 14.41
CA VAL A 129 -5.89 -12.03 15.77
C VAL A 129 -4.99 -13.24 15.99
N ALA A 130 -3.92 -13.34 15.23
CA ALA A 130 -2.93 -14.42 15.41
C ALA A 130 -2.32 -14.35 16.83
N VAL A 131 -2.42 -15.40 17.56
CA VAL A 131 -1.92 -15.57 18.92
C VAL A 131 -1.04 -16.80 19.02
#